data_4af33ac1488e74bb33b609c200ff627d
#
_entry.id   4af33ac1488e74bb33b609c200ff627d
#
_cell.length_a   1.000
_cell.length_b   1.000
_cell.length_c   1.000
_cell.angle_alpha   90.00
_cell.angle_beta   90.00
_cell.angle_gamma   90.00
#
_symmetry.space_group_name_H-M   'P 1'
#
loop_
_entity.id
_entity.type
_entity.pdbx_description
1 polymer ?
#
loop_
_entity_poly.entity_id
_entity_poly.type
_entity_poly.pdbx_seq_one_letter_code
_entity_poly.pdbx_strand_id
1 'polypeptide(L)'
;MTIALLVVLKITVTIIIFGIGLDSTPHDAVRLFRHPALLLRSLLAMYMLVPLAAVGLVILLPLPAGAEAALLVLAVSAGAPLLPRKLLGIGDGAYIFSLVVVSSVLAVILVPLWLEMLSPLFPRLPRLAPEKTALVLGESFFLPLLAGMAVRRFFPKLAAWTGGRVVGLAGLAMTLAAVVLMAVNWHVVLEVRWQGIAALALLILMALVIGHLAGGPKEDDRSALAVACATRHLGVAVVVATSLPGVRTAVVISIYVAVSVAITLPYTRWRRLVAARQEATLK
;
A
#
# COMPACT_ATOMS: atom_id res chain seq x y z
N MET A 1 9.34 -23.31 7.58
CA MET A 1 10.06 -22.08 7.19
C MET A 1 9.11 -21.04 6.59
N THR A 2 8.32 -21.34 5.59
CA THR A 2 7.38 -20.39 4.94
C THR A 2 6.37 -19.74 5.89
N ILE A 3 5.77 -20.54 6.79
CA ILE A 3 4.82 -20.01 7.81
C ILE A 3 5.50 -18.99 8.71
N ALA A 4 6.73 -19.26 9.16
CA ALA A 4 7.49 -18.32 9.98
C ALA A 4 7.74 -16.99 9.24
N LEU A 5 8.04 -17.03 7.94
CA LEU A 5 8.23 -15.82 7.12
C LEU A 5 6.93 -15.02 6.96
N LEU A 6 5.78 -15.68 6.80
CA LEU A 6 4.47 -15.01 6.77
C LEU A 6 4.15 -14.34 8.11
N VAL A 7 4.49 -14.98 9.23
CA VAL A 7 4.35 -14.39 10.57
C VAL A 7 5.27 -13.17 10.71
N VAL A 8 6.52 -13.26 10.27
CA VAL A 8 7.46 -12.12 10.27
C VAL A 8 6.91 -10.96 9.44
N LEU A 9 6.38 -11.24 8.23
CA LEU A 9 5.74 -10.22 7.41
C LEU A 9 4.56 -9.56 8.14
N LYS A 10 3.71 -10.33 8.80
CA LYS A 10 2.58 -9.79 9.58
C LYS A 10 3.06 -8.92 10.74
N ILE A 11 4.04 -9.37 11.50
CA ILE A 11 4.63 -8.61 12.62
C ILE A 11 5.26 -7.30 12.12
N THR A 12 6.03 -7.34 11.04
CA THR A 12 6.68 -6.13 10.50
C THR A 12 5.66 -5.09 10.04
N VAL A 13 4.54 -5.52 9.46
CA VAL A 13 3.43 -4.62 9.12
C VAL A 13 2.81 -3.99 10.36
N THR A 14 2.55 -4.79 11.41
CA THR A 14 2.04 -4.28 12.70
C THR A 14 2.97 -3.22 13.29
N ILE A 15 4.29 -3.46 13.25
CA ILE A 15 5.29 -2.50 13.71
C ILE A 15 5.31 -1.23 12.83
N ILE A 16 5.13 -1.34 11.52
CA ILE A 16 5.02 -0.18 10.62
C ILE A 16 3.81 0.67 10.99
N ILE A 17 2.64 0.04 11.21
CA ILE A 17 1.41 0.75 11.57
C ILE A 17 1.55 1.43 12.94
N PHE A 18 2.17 0.76 13.91
CA PHE A 18 2.51 1.35 15.20
C PHE A 18 3.43 2.57 15.03
N GLY A 19 4.46 2.47 14.20
CA GLY A 19 5.37 3.58 13.88
C GLY A 19 4.65 4.76 13.23
N ILE A 20 3.66 4.52 12.34
CA ILE A 20 2.80 5.57 11.80
C ILE A 20 2.02 6.24 12.93
N GLY A 21 1.49 5.48 13.90
CA GLY A 21 0.83 6.01 15.08
C GLY A 21 1.74 6.92 15.90
N LEU A 22 3.04 6.57 16.06
CA LEU A 22 4.04 7.40 16.72
C LEU A 22 4.24 8.77 16.02
N ASP A 23 4.09 8.82 14.70
CA ASP A 23 4.29 10.03 13.89
C ASP A 23 2.99 10.80 13.62
N SER A 24 1.82 10.20 13.90
CA SER A 24 0.49 10.77 13.61
C SER A 24 -0.05 11.63 14.75
N THR A 25 -0.68 12.77 14.38
CA THR A 25 -1.52 13.52 15.30
C THR A 25 -3.00 13.46 14.85
N PRO A 26 -3.97 13.58 15.77
CA PRO A 26 -5.39 13.67 15.39
C PRO A 26 -5.68 14.82 14.43
N HIS A 27 -4.92 15.90 14.53
CA HIS A 27 -5.05 17.07 13.65
C HIS A 27 -4.65 16.75 12.21
N ASP A 28 -3.61 15.92 12.02
CA ASP A 28 -3.15 15.53 10.67
C ASP A 28 -4.19 14.65 9.98
N ALA A 29 -4.86 13.76 10.73
CA ALA A 29 -5.93 12.93 10.20
C ALA A 29 -7.13 13.73 9.67
N VAL A 30 -7.43 14.88 10.28
CA VAL A 30 -8.58 15.73 9.91
C VAL A 30 -8.27 16.67 8.73
N ARG A 31 -6.99 16.93 8.42
CA ARG A 31 -6.59 17.91 7.40
C ARG A 31 -7.20 17.63 6.01
N LEU A 32 -7.24 16.38 5.58
CA LEU A 32 -7.75 16.01 4.27
C LEU A 32 -9.28 16.32 4.14
N PHE A 33 -10.02 16.26 5.25
CA PHE A 33 -11.44 16.62 5.27
C PHE A 33 -11.70 18.12 5.03
N ARG A 34 -10.69 18.96 5.24
CA ARG A 34 -10.78 20.41 4.92
C ARG A 34 -10.62 20.69 3.43
N HIS A 35 -10.22 19.69 2.63
CA HIS A 35 -10.07 19.78 1.17
C HIS A 35 -10.92 18.71 0.47
N PRO A 36 -12.27 18.85 0.48
CA PRO A 36 -13.17 17.77 0.05
C PRO A 36 -12.97 17.34 -1.42
N ALA A 37 -12.62 18.25 -2.29
CA ALA A 37 -12.33 17.93 -3.69
C ALA A 37 -11.08 17.03 -3.84
N LEU A 38 -10.03 17.31 -3.07
CA LEU A 38 -8.80 16.51 -3.07
C LEU A 38 -9.05 15.15 -2.40
N LEU A 39 -9.80 15.13 -1.30
CA LEU A 39 -10.25 13.90 -0.63
C LEU A 39 -10.99 12.99 -1.61
N LEU A 40 -12.02 13.52 -2.27
CA LEU A 40 -12.84 12.74 -3.20
C LEU A 40 -12.01 12.18 -4.36
N ARG A 41 -11.17 13.03 -5.00
CA ARG A 41 -10.28 12.59 -6.08
C ARG A 41 -9.31 11.49 -5.62
N SER A 42 -8.73 11.64 -4.43
CA SER A 42 -7.81 10.66 -3.86
C SER A 42 -8.50 9.32 -3.62
N LEU A 43 -9.69 9.33 -3.02
CA LEU A 43 -10.47 8.13 -2.75
C LEU A 43 -10.95 7.46 -4.04
N LEU A 44 -11.45 8.23 -5.01
CA LEU A 44 -11.84 7.70 -6.31
C LEU A 44 -10.64 7.05 -7.03
N ALA A 45 -9.48 7.72 -7.04
CA ALA A 45 -8.29 7.16 -7.65
C ALA A 45 -7.88 5.83 -6.99
N MET A 46 -7.80 5.80 -5.66
CA MET A 46 -7.26 4.66 -4.91
C MET A 46 -8.23 3.48 -4.82
N TYR A 47 -9.53 3.74 -4.65
CA TYR A 47 -10.55 2.73 -4.34
C TYR A 47 -11.48 2.39 -5.51
N MET A 48 -11.49 3.17 -6.58
CA MET A 48 -12.29 2.89 -7.76
C MET A 48 -11.42 2.70 -9.01
N LEU A 49 -10.65 3.71 -9.41
CA LEU A 49 -9.95 3.66 -10.70
C LEU A 49 -8.87 2.60 -10.73
N VAL A 50 -8.08 2.44 -9.68
CA VAL A 50 -7.02 1.40 -9.67
C VAL A 50 -7.59 -0.02 -9.54
N PRO A 51 -8.58 -0.33 -8.67
CA PRO A 51 -9.27 -1.62 -8.71
C PRO A 51 -9.91 -1.94 -10.07
N LEU A 52 -10.58 -0.98 -10.69
CA LEU A 52 -11.17 -1.17 -12.03
C LEU A 52 -10.09 -1.43 -13.09
N ALA A 53 -8.97 -0.73 -13.04
CA ALA A 53 -7.83 -0.99 -13.92
C ALA A 53 -7.28 -2.42 -13.74
N ALA A 54 -7.19 -2.91 -12.49
CA ALA A 54 -6.77 -4.28 -12.22
C ALA A 54 -7.77 -5.32 -12.74
N VAL A 55 -9.07 -5.08 -12.56
CA VAL A 55 -10.14 -5.92 -13.14
C VAL A 55 -10.00 -5.97 -14.67
N GLY A 56 -9.80 -4.82 -15.31
CA GLY A 56 -9.55 -4.75 -16.75
C GLY A 56 -8.33 -5.58 -17.16
N LEU A 57 -7.22 -5.49 -16.42
CA LEU A 57 -6.01 -6.28 -16.71
C LEU A 57 -6.26 -7.78 -16.59
N VAL A 58 -7.00 -8.22 -15.55
CA VAL A 58 -7.31 -9.64 -15.33
C VAL A 58 -8.21 -10.18 -16.43
N ILE A 59 -9.15 -9.38 -16.92
CA ILE A 59 -10.05 -9.79 -18.03
C ILE A 59 -9.29 -9.86 -19.36
N LEU A 60 -8.37 -8.92 -19.60
CA LEU A 60 -7.67 -8.80 -20.88
C LEU A 60 -6.45 -9.72 -21.00
N LEU A 61 -5.85 -10.12 -19.89
CA LEU A 61 -4.60 -10.88 -19.90
C LEU A 61 -4.80 -12.30 -19.37
N PRO A 62 -4.25 -13.34 -20.03
CA PRO A 62 -4.28 -14.71 -19.55
C PRO A 62 -3.29 -14.89 -18.38
N LEU A 63 -3.70 -14.56 -17.17
CA LEU A 63 -2.83 -14.58 -15.98
C LEU A 63 -2.82 -15.96 -15.29
N PRO A 64 -1.67 -16.39 -14.75
CA PRO A 64 -1.62 -17.53 -13.84
C PRO A 64 -2.49 -17.27 -12.59
N ALA A 65 -3.07 -18.34 -12.02
CA ALA A 65 -4.03 -18.23 -10.91
C ALA A 65 -3.52 -17.40 -9.72
N GLY A 66 -2.26 -17.60 -9.32
CA GLY A 66 -1.66 -16.85 -8.21
C GLY A 66 -1.45 -15.35 -8.54
N ALA A 67 -1.14 -15.04 -9.79
CA ALA A 67 -0.97 -13.66 -10.25
C ALA A 67 -2.31 -12.92 -10.33
N GLU A 68 -3.37 -13.58 -10.84
CA GLU A 68 -4.73 -13.04 -10.89
C GLU A 68 -5.22 -12.65 -9.48
N ALA A 69 -5.20 -13.60 -8.55
CA ALA A 69 -5.65 -13.36 -7.18
C ALA A 69 -4.81 -12.27 -6.49
N ALA A 70 -3.48 -12.30 -6.64
CA ALA A 70 -2.60 -11.30 -6.04
C ALA A 70 -2.83 -9.91 -6.62
N LEU A 71 -3.03 -9.78 -7.94
CA LEU A 71 -3.28 -8.50 -8.62
C LEU A 71 -4.56 -7.86 -8.09
N LEU A 72 -5.65 -8.63 -7.99
CA LEU A 72 -6.93 -8.15 -7.47
C LEU A 72 -6.84 -7.79 -5.98
N VAL A 73 -6.22 -8.64 -5.16
CA VAL A 73 -6.02 -8.38 -3.72
C VAL A 73 -5.18 -7.12 -3.51
N LEU A 74 -4.09 -6.95 -4.25
CA LEU A 74 -3.28 -5.74 -4.20
C LEU A 74 -4.07 -4.51 -4.63
N ALA A 75 -4.82 -4.61 -5.72
CA ALA A 75 -5.57 -3.49 -6.26
C ALA A 75 -6.64 -2.96 -5.29
N VAL A 76 -7.34 -3.83 -4.57
CA VAL A 76 -8.33 -3.42 -3.57
C VAL A 76 -7.70 -3.00 -2.24
N SER A 77 -6.47 -3.45 -1.93
CA SER A 77 -5.74 -3.10 -0.72
C SER A 77 -5.14 -1.69 -0.82
N ALA A 78 -5.99 -0.67 -0.94
CA ALA A 78 -5.55 0.71 -0.97
C ALA A 78 -4.99 1.16 0.38
N GLY A 79 -4.13 2.18 0.35
CA GLY A 79 -3.40 2.65 1.52
C GLY A 79 -1.91 2.38 1.37
N ALA A 80 -1.09 3.30 1.83
CA ALA A 80 0.35 3.23 1.61
C ALA A 80 1.10 3.60 2.91
N PRO A 81 1.18 2.68 3.89
CA PRO A 81 1.85 2.98 5.17
C PRO A 81 3.29 3.46 5.02
N LEU A 82 3.99 3.05 3.96
CA LEU A 82 5.36 3.48 3.66
C LEU A 82 5.45 4.76 2.82
N LEU A 83 4.31 5.38 2.49
CA LEU A 83 4.25 6.58 1.66
C LEU A 83 5.07 7.75 2.21
N PRO A 84 5.01 8.11 3.51
CA PRO A 84 5.78 9.22 4.04
C PRO A 84 7.29 9.05 3.80
N ARG A 85 7.79 7.83 3.94
CA ARG A 85 9.20 7.51 3.71
C ARG A 85 9.60 7.59 2.24
N LYS A 86 8.72 7.15 1.32
CA LYS A 86 8.98 7.20 -0.13
C LYS A 86 9.01 8.64 -0.66
N LEU A 87 8.24 9.53 -0.04
CA LEU A 87 8.06 10.92 -0.45
C LEU A 87 8.88 11.91 0.38
N LEU A 88 9.89 11.47 1.14
CA LEU A 88 10.78 12.38 1.87
C LEU A 88 11.31 13.47 0.93
N GLY A 89 10.96 14.73 1.22
CA GLY A 89 11.34 15.90 0.43
C GLY A 89 10.53 16.13 -0.85
N ILE A 90 9.40 15.43 -1.04
CA ILE A 90 8.45 15.69 -2.13
C ILE A 90 7.04 15.66 -1.54
N GLY A 91 6.28 16.72 -1.79
CA GLY A 91 4.89 16.79 -1.40
C GLY A 91 4.61 17.38 -0.01
N ASP A 92 3.36 17.75 0.24
CA ASP A 92 2.90 18.23 1.53
C ASP A 92 2.80 17.07 2.53
N GLY A 93 3.67 17.07 3.54
CA GLY A 93 3.74 16.02 4.55
C GLY A 93 2.42 15.78 5.29
N ALA A 94 1.65 16.83 5.54
CA ALA A 94 0.38 16.71 6.23
C ALA A 94 -0.73 16.11 5.32
N TYR A 95 -0.70 16.37 4.00
CA TYR A 95 -1.56 15.68 3.03
C TYR A 95 -1.22 14.19 2.98
N ILE A 96 0.07 13.87 2.87
CA ILE A 96 0.57 12.49 2.83
C ILE A 96 0.10 11.72 4.07
N PHE A 97 0.24 12.31 5.24
CA PHE A 97 -0.19 11.71 6.50
C PHE A 97 -1.70 11.48 6.56
N SER A 98 -2.49 12.51 6.25
CA SER A 98 -3.95 12.41 6.20
C SER A 98 -4.39 11.32 5.23
N LEU A 99 -3.76 11.24 4.06
CA LEU A 99 -4.07 10.24 3.04
C LEU A 99 -3.81 8.81 3.54
N VAL A 100 -2.68 8.59 4.22
CA VAL A 100 -2.36 7.28 4.82
C VAL A 100 -3.40 6.89 5.87
N VAL A 101 -3.71 7.78 6.81
CA VAL A 101 -4.66 7.48 7.89
C VAL A 101 -6.05 7.23 7.33
N VAL A 102 -6.58 8.14 6.51
CA VAL A 102 -7.93 8.03 5.94
C VAL A 102 -8.06 6.79 5.06
N SER A 103 -7.08 6.55 4.17
CA SER A 103 -7.12 5.36 3.31
C SER A 103 -7.03 4.07 4.12
N SER A 104 -6.20 4.02 5.15
CA SER A 104 -6.08 2.80 5.95
C SER A 104 -7.34 2.50 6.78
N VAL A 105 -7.99 3.54 7.32
CA VAL A 105 -9.29 3.40 8.00
C VAL A 105 -10.36 2.89 7.03
N LEU A 106 -10.44 3.49 5.84
CA LEU A 106 -11.42 3.09 4.83
C LEU A 106 -11.13 1.68 4.27
N ALA A 107 -9.89 1.24 4.26
CA ALA A 107 -9.52 -0.11 3.82
C ALA A 107 -10.24 -1.21 4.63
N VAL A 108 -10.49 -0.98 5.92
CA VAL A 108 -11.20 -1.93 6.79
C VAL A 108 -12.61 -2.23 6.27
N ILE A 109 -13.25 -1.24 5.65
CA ILE A 109 -14.62 -1.36 5.10
C ILE A 109 -14.57 -1.72 3.61
N LEU A 110 -13.80 -0.97 2.84
CA LEU A 110 -13.83 -1.06 1.38
C LEU A 110 -13.14 -2.32 0.84
N VAL A 111 -12.13 -2.84 1.52
CA VAL A 111 -11.46 -4.08 1.06
C VAL A 111 -12.38 -5.28 1.15
N PRO A 112 -13.06 -5.57 2.29
CA PRO A 112 -14.04 -6.65 2.36
C PRO A 112 -15.15 -6.51 1.33
N LEU A 113 -15.68 -5.29 1.15
CA LEU A 113 -16.72 -5.01 0.18
C LEU A 113 -16.28 -5.32 -1.27
N TRP A 114 -15.08 -4.88 -1.66
CA TRP A 114 -14.52 -5.21 -2.96
C TRP A 114 -14.32 -6.72 -3.14
N LEU A 115 -13.80 -7.42 -2.12
CA LEU A 115 -13.60 -8.87 -2.19
C LEU A 115 -14.93 -9.61 -2.33
N GLU A 116 -15.98 -9.16 -1.64
CA GLU A 116 -17.32 -9.71 -1.77
C GLU A 116 -17.87 -9.50 -3.19
N MET A 117 -17.72 -8.31 -3.75
CA MET A 117 -18.17 -7.99 -5.10
C MET A 117 -17.40 -8.76 -6.19
N LEU A 118 -16.10 -8.96 -6.00
CA LEU A 118 -15.24 -9.60 -6.99
C LEU A 118 -15.25 -11.14 -6.91
N SER A 119 -15.47 -11.72 -5.73
CA SER A 119 -15.40 -13.18 -5.55
C SER A 119 -16.38 -14.00 -6.41
N PRO A 120 -17.61 -13.55 -6.74
CA PRO A 120 -18.48 -14.24 -7.68
C PRO A 120 -17.95 -14.19 -9.14
N LEU A 121 -17.26 -13.11 -9.50
CA LEU A 121 -16.73 -12.89 -10.85
C LEU A 121 -15.40 -13.59 -11.07
N PHE A 122 -14.61 -13.72 -10.01
CA PHE A 122 -13.26 -14.30 -10.01
C PHE A 122 -13.17 -15.46 -9.01
N PRO A 123 -13.43 -16.70 -9.44
CA PRO A 123 -13.49 -17.87 -8.55
C PRO A 123 -12.20 -18.18 -7.78
N ARG A 124 -11.07 -17.58 -8.21
CA ARG A 124 -9.76 -17.73 -7.56
C ARG A 124 -9.58 -16.80 -6.37
N LEU A 125 -10.48 -15.80 -6.20
CA LEU A 125 -10.52 -14.99 -4.98
C LEU A 125 -11.19 -15.76 -3.84
N PRO A 126 -10.71 -15.55 -2.59
CA PRO A 126 -11.36 -16.18 -1.46
C PRO A 126 -12.73 -15.57 -1.23
N ARG A 127 -13.73 -16.43 -0.99
CA ARG A 127 -15.01 -15.99 -0.42
C ARG A 127 -14.82 -15.80 1.07
N LEU A 128 -14.39 -14.63 1.47
CA LEU A 128 -14.22 -14.26 2.85
C LEU A 128 -15.49 -13.59 3.35
N ALA A 129 -15.94 -13.98 4.55
CA ALA A 129 -17.04 -13.26 5.21
C ALA A 129 -16.61 -11.81 5.45
N PRO A 130 -17.31 -10.80 4.91
CA PRO A 130 -16.89 -9.39 4.98
C PRO A 130 -16.67 -8.93 6.41
N GLU A 131 -17.56 -9.37 7.34
CA GLU A 131 -17.49 -9.04 8.75
C GLU A 131 -16.20 -9.55 9.41
N LYS A 132 -15.85 -10.82 9.17
CA LYS A 132 -14.62 -11.41 9.70
C LYS A 132 -13.38 -10.73 9.12
N THR A 133 -13.40 -10.42 7.83
CA THR A 133 -12.31 -9.73 7.16
C THR A 133 -12.16 -8.31 7.72
N ALA A 134 -13.25 -7.58 7.88
CA ALA A 134 -13.26 -6.25 8.47
C ALA A 134 -12.73 -6.26 9.91
N LEU A 135 -13.15 -7.25 10.72
CA LEU A 135 -12.68 -7.40 12.10
C LEU A 135 -11.17 -7.63 12.15
N VAL A 136 -10.66 -8.60 11.39
CA VAL A 136 -9.22 -8.93 11.35
C VAL A 136 -8.39 -7.75 10.84
N LEU A 137 -8.87 -7.04 9.80
CA LEU A 137 -8.20 -5.84 9.29
C LEU A 137 -8.26 -4.71 10.32
N GLY A 138 -9.43 -4.51 10.96
CA GLY A 138 -9.63 -3.52 12.00
C GLY A 138 -8.67 -3.72 13.18
N GLU A 139 -8.63 -4.91 13.73
CA GLU A 139 -7.70 -5.26 14.82
C GLU A 139 -6.24 -5.10 14.41
N SER A 140 -5.88 -5.58 13.23
CA SER A 140 -4.51 -5.52 12.72
C SER A 140 -4.05 -4.09 12.44
N PHE A 141 -4.97 -3.16 12.21
CA PHE A 141 -4.67 -1.76 11.93
C PHE A 141 -4.89 -0.84 13.13
N PHE A 142 -6.10 -0.85 13.73
CA PHE A 142 -6.44 0.13 14.77
C PHE A 142 -5.66 -0.08 16.06
N LEU A 143 -5.47 -1.32 16.51
CA LEU A 143 -4.75 -1.57 17.75
C LEU A 143 -3.31 -1.02 17.72
N PRO A 144 -2.47 -1.35 16.72
CA PRO A 144 -1.11 -0.80 16.67
C PRO A 144 -1.10 0.71 16.40
N LEU A 145 -2.02 1.24 15.58
CA LEU A 145 -2.13 2.67 15.32
C LEU A 145 -2.44 3.46 16.61
N LEU A 146 -3.49 3.04 17.32
CA LEU A 146 -3.91 3.69 18.56
C LEU A 146 -2.85 3.56 19.66
N ALA A 147 -2.19 2.41 19.76
CA ALA A 147 -1.06 2.22 20.67
C ALA A 147 0.08 3.20 20.35
N GLY A 148 0.46 3.36 19.09
CA GLY A 148 1.45 4.35 18.67
C GLY A 148 1.03 5.80 18.98
N MET A 149 -0.22 6.16 18.71
CA MET A 149 -0.77 7.48 19.04
C MET A 149 -0.81 7.72 20.55
N ALA A 150 -1.12 6.69 21.35
CA ALA A 150 -1.09 6.78 22.81
C ALA A 150 0.34 7.04 23.30
N VAL A 151 1.34 6.30 22.80
CA VAL A 151 2.75 6.57 23.12
C VAL A 151 3.14 8.00 22.74
N ARG A 152 2.73 8.50 21.57
CA ARG A 152 2.96 9.89 21.19
C ARG A 152 2.33 10.87 22.16
N ARG A 153 1.12 10.59 22.65
CA ARG A 153 0.39 11.48 23.58
C ARG A 153 1.06 11.56 24.95
N PHE A 154 1.53 10.41 25.47
CA PHE A 154 2.12 10.33 26.82
C PHE A 154 3.63 10.56 26.82
N PHE A 155 4.33 10.16 25.73
CA PHE A 155 5.78 10.23 25.60
C PHE A 155 6.21 10.89 24.29
N PRO A 156 5.90 12.18 24.05
CA PRO A 156 6.09 12.83 22.74
C PRO A 156 7.56 12.86 22.30
N LYS A 157 8.51 13.02 23.24
CA LYS A 157 9.94 13.02 22.92
C LYS A 157 10.43 11.65 22.45
N LEU A 158 9.95 10.57 23.09
CA LEU A 158 10.26 9.20 22.70
C LEU A 158 9.67 8.91 21.31
N ALA A 159 8.41 9.25 21.08
CA ALA A 159 7.75 9.06 19.80
C ALA A 159 8.49 9.77 18.66
N ALA A 160 8.84 11.04 18.83
CA ALA A 160 9.59 11.82 17.84
C ALA A 160 10.98 11.22 17.53
N TRP A 161 11.63 10.62 18.53
CA TRP A 161 12.94 9.99 18.34
C TRP A 161 12.86 8.61 17.69
N THR A 162 11.81 7.84 17.97
CA THR A 162 11.67 6.42 17.54
C THR A 162 10.85 6.24 16.28
N GLY A 163 9.83 7.07 16.01
CA GLY A 163 8.82 6.85 14.96
C GLY A 163 9.43 6.52 13.59
N GLY A 164 10.21 7.44 13.05
CA GLY A 164 10.84 7.23 11.74
C GLY A 164 11.84 6.06 11.71
N ARG A 165 12.53 5.77 12.83
CA ARG A 165 13.45 4.62 12.94
C ARG A 165 12.70 3.30 12.95
N VAL A 166 11.61 3.21 13.71
CA VAL A 166 10.75 2.02 13.80
C VAL A 166 10.18 1.67 12.43
N VAL A 167 9.59 2.65 11.73
CA VAL A 167 9.09 2.47 10.36
C VAL A 167 10.22 2.06 9.41
N GLY A 168 11.41 2.67 9.57
CA GLY A 168 12.57 2.36 8.76
C GLY A 168 13.07 0.93 8.91
N LEU A 169 13.28 0.50 10.14
CA LEU A 169 13.76 -0.86 10.45
C LEU A 169 12.73 -1.91 10.09
N ALA A 170 11.45 -1.69 10.41
CA ALA A 170 10.38 -2.60 10.05
C ALA A 170 10.20 -2.71 8.53
N GLY A 171 10.33 -1.60 7.78
CA GLY A 171 10.31 -1.62 6.32
C GLY A 171 11.48 -2.40 5.72
N LEU A 172 12.68 -2.29 6.30
CA LEU A 172 13.83 -3.10 5.91
C LEU A 172 13.59 -4.58 6.21
N ALA A 173 13.15 -4.91 7.42
CA ALA A 173 12.84 -6.28 7.82
C ALA A 173 11.75 -6.91 6.93
N MET A 174 10.71 -6.14 6.57
CA MET A 174 9.68 -6.57 5.63
C MET A 174 10.27 -6.88 4.25
N THR A 175 11.16 -6.02 3.75
CA THR A 175 11.81 -6.22 2.45
C THR A 175 12.69 -7.47 2.47
N LEU A 176 13.48 -7.66 3.51
CA LEU A 176 14.31 -8.86 3.68
C LEU A 176 13.45 -10.13 3.77
N ALA A 177 12.38 -10.11 4.57
CA ALA A 177 11.45 -11.24 4.68
C ALA A 177 10.78 -11.57 3.33
N ALA A 178 10.41 -10.57 2.54
CA ALA A 178 9.88 -10.76 1.20
C ALA A 178 10.91 -11.41 0.25
N VAL A 179 12.16 -10.95 0.28
CA VAL A 179 13.25 -11.54 -0.53
C VAL A 179 13.51 -12.99 -0.13
N VAL A 180 13.60 -13.27 1.18
CA VAL A 180 13.79 -14.63 1.67
C VAL A 180 12.59 -15.52 1.30
N LEU A 181 11.36 -15.02 1.39
CA LEU A 181 10.16 -15.75 0.97
C LEU A 181 10.22 -16.13 -0.52
N MET A 182 10.64 -15.21 -1.37
CA MET A 182 10.85 -15.47 -2.80
C MET A 182 11.96 -16.48 -3.04
N ALA A 183 13.09 -16.36 -2.35
CA ALA A 183 14.23 -17.27 -2.49
C ALA A 183 13.88 -18.71 -2.06
N VAL A 184 13.17 -18.86 -0.94
CA VAL A 184 12.72 -20.17 -0.44
C VAL A 184 11.68 -20.82 -1.34
N ASN A 185 10.83 -20.01 -1.98
CA ASN A 185 9.76 -20.47 -2.86
C ASN A 185 10.05 -20.12 -4.33
N TRP A 186 11.32 -20.21 -4.75
CA TRP A 186 11.75 -19.83 -6.10
C TRP A 186 10.99 -20.57 -7.21
N HIS A 187 10.56 -21.81 -7.00
CA HIS A 187 9.70 -22.55 -7.93
C HIS A 187 8.38 -21.80 -8.20
N VAL A 188 7.76 -21.27 -7.14
CA VAL A 188 6.53 -20.46 -7.27
C VAL A 188 6.79 -19.16 -8.02
N VAL A 189 7.97 -18.55 -7.83
CA VAL A 189 8.39 -17.36 -8.58
C VAL A 189 8.44 -17.65 -10.08
N LEU A 190 8.97 -18.82 -10.47
CA LEU A 190 9.02 -19.25 -11.88
C LEU A 190 7.60 -19.51 -12.45
N GLU A 191 6.68 -20.05 -11.63
CA GLU A 191 5.28 -20.27 -12.04
C GLU A 191 4.53 -18.97 -12.37
N VAL A 192 4.93 -17.83 -11.79
CA VAL A 192 4.32 -16.51 -12.06
C VAL A 192 4.46 -16.10 -13.51
N ARG A 193 5.50 -16.61 -14.20
CA ARG A 193 5.84 -16.31 -15.58
C ARG A 193 6.00 -14.80 -15.82
N TRP A 194 6.53 -14.43 -16.97
CA TRP A 194 6.71 -13.01 -17.32
C TRP A 194 5.40 -12.25 -17.44
N GLN A 195 4.28 -12.92 -17.82
CA GLN A 195 2.96 -12.30 -17.92
C GLN A 195 2.46 -11.76 -16.57
N GLY A 196 2.66 -12.52 -15.48
CA GLY A 196 2.27 -12.06 -14.14
C GLY A 196 3.10 -10.86 -13.68
N ILE A 197 4.42 -10.88 -13.95
CA ILE A 197 5.32 -9.76 -13.61
C ILE A 197 4.95 -8.53 -14.45
N ALA A 198 4.69 -8.70 -15.74
CA ALA A 198 4.27 -7.62 -16.63
C ALA A 198 2.93 -7.01 -16.20
N ALA A 199 1.96 -7.83 -15.78
CA ALA A 199 0.67 -7.35 -15.28
C ALA A 199 0.83 -6.54 -13.99
N LEU A 200 1.70 -6.98 -13.06
CA LEU A 200 2.03 -6.20 -11.86
C LEU A 200 2.68 -4.86 -12.21
N ALA A 201 3.65 -4.87 -13.12
CA ALA A 201 4.32 -3.66 -13.59
C ALA A 201 3.34 -2.69 -14.26
N LEU A 202 2.45 -3.21 -15.11
CA LEU A 202 1.44 -2.42 -15.80
C LEU A 202 0.43 -1.83 -14.80
N LEU A 203 -0.02 -2.61 -13.80
CA LEU A 203 -0.87 -2.09 -12.74
C LEU A 203 -0.22 -0.93 -11.99
N ILE A 204 1.07 -1.05 -11.65
CA ILE A 204 1.81 0.00 -10.93
C ILE A 204 1.95 1.25 -11.80
N LEU A 205 2.26 1.10 -13.08
CA LEU A 205 2.35 2.21 -14.04
C LEU A 205 0.99 2.91 -14.20
N MET A 206 -0.09 2.14 -14.40
CA MET A 206 -1.45 2.69 -14.48
C MET A 206 -1.82 3.42 -13.19
N ALA A 207 -1.50 2.85 -12.03
CA ALA A 207 -1.75 3.47 -10.75
C ALA A 207 -0.97 4.79 -10.56
N LEU A 208 0.30 4.85 -11.00
CA LEU A 208 1.07 6.11 -11.03
C LEU A 208 0.39 7.16 -11.90
N VAL A 209 -0.03 6.80 -13.12
CA VAL A 209 -0.70 7.71 -14.05
C VAL A 209 -2.04 8.18 -13.48
N ILE A 210 -2.88 7.26 -12.99
CA ILE A 210 -4.17 7.58 -12.36
C ILE A 210 -3.97 8.56 -11.20
N GLY A 211 -3.05 8.27 -10.30
CA GLY A 211 -2.79 9.14 -9.15
C GLY A 211 -2.21 10.50 -9.55
N HIS A 212 -1.33 10.54 -10.55
CA HIS A 212 -0.76 11.78 -11.05
C HIS A 212 -1.83 12.70 -11.68
N LEU A 213 -2.73 12.13 -12.47
CA LEU A 213 -3.82 12.88 -13.10
C LEU A 213 -4.90 13.32 -12.10
N ALA A 214 -5.20 12.49 -11.10
CA ALA A 214 -6.21 12.77 -10.08
C ALA A 214 -5.73 13.73 -8.98
N GLY A 215 -4.42 13.93 -8.79
CA GLY A 215 -3.84 14.69 -7.67
C GLY A 215 -4.13 16.19 -7.65
N GLY A 216 -4.83 16.73 -8.65
CA GLY A 216 -5.24 18.14 -8.68
C GLY A 216 -4.18 19.08 -9.25
N PRO A 217 -4.30 20.40 -8.98
CA PRO A 217 -3.45 21.40 -9.63
C PRO A 217 -2.03 21.49 -9.03
N LYS A 218 -1.88 21.12 -7.75
CA LYS A 218 -0.58 21.19 -7.08
C LYS A 218 0.29 20.01 -7.43
N GLU A 219 1.51 20.26 -7.86
CA GLU A 219 2.48 19.25 -8.26
C GLU A 219 2.86 18.30 -7.11
N ASP A 220 2.89 18.81 -5.88
CA ASP A 220 3.14 18.02 -4.68
C ASP A 220 2.02 17.02 -4.41
N ASP A 221 0.76 17.43 -4.54
CA ASP A 221 -0.40 16.57 -4.34
C ASP A 221 -0.46 15.48 -5.43
N ARG A 222 -0.11 15.83 -6.69
CA ARG A 222 0.02 14.87 -7.80
C ARG A 222 1.07 13.79 -7.50
N SER A 223 2.24 14.22 -7.04
CA SER A 223 3.34 13.31 -6.72
C SER A 223 2.99 12.38 -5.58
N ALA A 224 2.37 12.93 -4.52
CA ALA A 224 1.92 12.17 -3.36
C ALA A 224 0.85 11.15 -3.73
N LEU A 225 -0.19 11.55 -4.47
CA LEU A 225 -1.27 10.65 -4.86
C LEU A 225 -0.81 9.58 -5.86
N ALA A 226 0.07 9.93 -6.81
CA ALA A 226 0.64 8.96 -7.75
C ALA A 226 1.36 7.82 -7.00
N VAL A 227 2.26 8.19 -6.06
CA VAL A 227 2.98 7.18 -5.27
C VAL A 227 2.04 6.43 -4.33
N ALA A 228 1.01 7.10 -3.77
CA ALA A 228 -0.01 6.45 -2.94
C ALA A 228 -0.81 5.40 -3.72
N CYS A 229 -1.24 5.71 -4.95
CA CYS A 229 -1.92 4.78 -5.83
C CYS A 229 -1.03 3.59 -6.23
N ALA A 230 0.26 3.82 -6.49
CA ALA A 230 1.20 2.78 -6.88
C ALA A 230 1.74 1.96 -5.70
N THR A 231 1.65 2.46 -4.47
CA THR A 231 2.10 1.75 -3.27
C THR A 231 0.89 1.24 -2.50
N ARG A 232 0.71 -0.07 -2.48
CA ARG A 232 -0.45 -0.71 -1.85
C ARG A 232 -0.20 -1.03 -0.39
N HIS A 233 -1.28 -1.24 0.36
CA HIS A 233 -1.20 -1.63 1.77
C HIS A 233 -0.82 -3.11 1.89
N LEU A 234 0.50 -3.37 1.89
CA LEU A 234 1.03 -4.74 1.94
C LEU A 234 0.49 -5.55 3.11
N GLY A 235 0.24 -4.90 4.26
CA GLY A 235 -0.32 -5.58 5.42
C GLY A 235 -1.70 -6.14 5.17
N VAL A 236 -2.58 -5.36 4.57
CA VAL A 236 -3.91 -5.82 4.16
C VAL A 236 -3.79 -6.94 3.14
N ALA A 237 -2.94 -6.75 2.12
CA ALA A 237 -2.73 -7.76 1.08
C ALA A 237 -2.19 -9.09 1.66
N VAL A 238 -1.25 -9.04 2.62
CA VAL A 238 -0.71 -10.23 3.29
C VAL A 238 -1.79 -10.91 4.16
N VAL A 239 -2.58 -10.14 4.92
CA VAL A 239 -3.67 -10.70 5.72
C VAL A 239 -4.67 -11.43 4.83
N VAL A 240 -5.08 -10.84 3.73
CA VAL A 240 -5.97 -11.50 2.75
C VAL A 240 -5.29 -12.71 2.12
N ALA A 241 -4.02 -12.61 1.75
CA ALA A 241 -3.28 -13.72 1.14
C ALA A 241 -3.12 -14.93 2.07
N THR A 242 -3.02 -14.71 3.39
CA THR A 242 -2.96 -15.81 4.37
C THR A 242 -4.29 -16.57 4.50
N SER A 243 -5.38 -15.99 4.04
CA SER A 243 -6.69 -16.65 3.98
C SER A 243 -6.86 -17.49 2.70
N LEU A 244 -5.93 -17.38 1.74
CA LEU A 244 -5.89 -18.19 0.53
C LEU A 244 -5.08 -19.47 0.75
N PRO A 245 -5.47 -20.59 0.12
CA PRO A 245 -4.72 -21.82 0.23
C PRO A 245 -3.34 -21.68 -0.46
N GLY A 246 -2.29 -22.07 0.27
CA GLY A 246 -0.92 -22.11 -0.23
C GLY A 246 -0.20 -20.76 -0.17
N VAL A 247 1.04 -20.74 -0.68
CA VAL A 247 1.94 -19.58 -0.56
C VAL A 247 1.97 -18.71 -1.83
N ARG A 248 1.31 -19.12 -2.91
CA ARG A 248 1.41 -18.50 -4.23
C ARG A 248 1.11 -17.01 -4.21
N THR A 249 -0.02 -16.64 -3.62
CA THR A 249 -0.43 -15.24 -3.54
C THR A 249 0.54 -14.39 -2.72
N ALA A 250 1.05 -14.91 -1.61
CA ALA A 250 2.03 -14.21 -0.78
C ALA A 250 3.37 -14.00 -1.49
N VAL A 251 3.81 -14.99 -2.28
CA VAL A 251 5.02 -14.86 -3.12
C VAL A 251 4.82 -13.80 -4.19
N VAL A 252 3.67 -13.78 -4.87
CA VAL A 252 3.38 -12.75 -5.89
C VAL A 252 3.29 -11.36 -5.27
N ILE A 253 2.74 -11.22 -4.08
CA ILE A 253 2.76 -9.96 -3.32
C ILE A 253 4.21 -9.53 -3.01
N SER A 254 5.10 -10.49 -2.71
CA SER A 254 6.52 -10.19 -2.49
C SER A 254 7.21 -9.72 -3.78
N ILE A 255 6.89 -10.33 -4.93
CA ILE A 255 7.35 -9.87 -6.26
C ILE A 255 6.86 -8.44 -6.52
N TYR A 256 5.58 -8.14 -6.19
CA TYR A 256 5.04 -6.79 -6.32
C TYR A 256 5.87 -5.75 -5.54
N VAL A 257 6.38 -6.08 -4.35
CA VAL A 257 7.24 -5.15 -3.57
C VAL A 257 8.47 -4.76 -4.39
N ALA A 258 9.17 -5.74 -4.97
CA ALA A 258 10.36 -5.50 -5.79
C ALA A 258 10.03 -4.68 -7.04
N VAL A 259 8.99 -5.05 -7.78
CA VAL A 259 8.56 -4.35 -9.00
C VAL A 259 8.08 -2.93 -8.66
N SER A 260 7.36 -2.75 -7.53
CA SER A 260 6.91 -1.43 -7.07
C SER A 260 8.08 -0.50 -6.76
N VAL A 261 9.14 -1.00 -6.11
CA VAL A 261 10.35 -0.22 -5.87
C VAL A 261 11.03 0.16 -7.19
N ALA A 262 11.20 -0.81 -8.09
CA ALA A 262 11.86 -0.59 -9.39
C ALA A 262 11.15 0.48 -10.23
N ILE A 263 9.81 0.56 -10.19
CA ILE A 263 9.03 1.51 -10.98
C ILE A 263 8.85 2.84 -10.24
N THR A 264 8.58 2.83 -8.91
CA THR A 264 8.32 4.07 -8.18
C THR A 264 9.59 4.88 -7.90
N LEU A 265 10.78 4.25 -7.83
CA LEU A 265 12.04 4.94 -7.58
C LEU A 265 12.44 5.90 -8.71
N PRO A 266 12.41 5.52 -10.01
CA PRO A 266 12.65 6.46 -11.11
C PRO A 266 11.65 7.62 -11.11
N TYR A 267 10.36 7.34 -10.87
CA TYR A 267 9.33 8.38 -10.79
C TYR A 267 9.63 9.38 -9.68
N THR A 268 9.94 8.93 -8.47
CA THR A 268 10.25 9.82 -7.34
C THR A 268 11.54 10.61 -7.55
N ARG A 269 12.56 10.00 -8.18
CA ARG A 269 13.79 10.72 -8.57
C ARG A 269 13.51 11.82 -9.58
N TRP A 270 12.74 11.51 -10.61
CA TRP A 270 12.32 12.51 -11.61
C TRP A 270 11.58 13.68 -10.95
N ARG A 271 10.63 13.40 -10.06
CA ARG A 271 9.86 14.45 -9.37
C ARG A 271 10.74 15.34 -8.48
N ARG A 272 11.74 14.77 -7.80
CA ARG A 272 12.72 15.55 -7.02
C ARG A 272 13.52 16.49 -7.91
N LEU A 273 13.96 16.04 -9.07
CA LEU A 273 14.69 16.87 -10.03
C LEU A 273 13.82 18.02 -10.57
N VAL A 274 12.55 17.77 -10.83
CA VAL A 274 11.59 18.81 -11.27
C VAL A 274 11.40 19.85 -10.16
N ALA A 275 11.16 19.44 -8.92
CA ALA A 275 11.00 20.33 -7.78
C ALA A 275 12.25 21.21 -7.56
N ALA A 276 13.44 20.61 -7.59
CA ALA A 276 14.71 21.35 -7.44
C ALA A 276 14.92 22.38 -8.56
N ARG A 277 14.52 22.09 -9.80
CA ARG A 277 14.60 23.06 -10.91
C ARG A 277 13.64 24.24 -10.73
N GLN A 278 12.43 24.00 -10.24
CA GLN A 278 11.45 25.06 -9.97
C GLN A 278 11.92 26.01 -8.86
N GLU A 279 12.51 25.47 -7.80
CA GLU A 279 13.11 26.30 -6.74
C GLU A 279 14.30 27.15 -7.23
N ALA A 280 15.10 26.61 -8.15
CA ALA A 280 16.23 27.34 -8.75
C ALA A 280 15.81 28.48 -9.70
N THR A 281 14.62 28.36 -10.33
CA THR A 281 14.06 29.40 -11.21
C THR A 281 13.31 30.51 -10.46
N LEU A 282 12.99 30.32 -9.19
CA LEU A 282 12.32 31.31 -8.34
C LEU A 282 13.30 32.16 -7.49
N LYS A 283 14.58 31.78 -7.50
CA LYS A 283 15.69 32.53 -6.88
C LYS A 283 16.42 33.38 -7.91
#